data_9060741360478a5c9e706634596d6b07
#
_entry.id   9060741360478a5c9e706634596d6b07
#
_cell.length_a   1.000
_cell.length_b   1.000
_cell.length_c   1.000
_cell.angle_alpha   90.00
_cell.angle_beta   90.00
_cell.angle_gamma   90.00
#
_symmetry.space_group_name_H-M   'P 1'
#
loop_
_entity.id
_entity.type
_entity.pdbx_description
1 polymer ?
#
loop_
_entity_poly.entity_id
_entity_poly.type
_entity_poly.pdbx_seq_one_letter_code
_entity_poly.pdbx_strand_id
1 'polypeptide(L)'
;MSDYCVIGSGISGATIANLLNKKFQVNLYDKGRGPGGRASFKRVKGQIGFDHGTQYFSPKTIEFKKFTNRLIKIKILKKWSGNHVFLNPKRKENKKHIKIIGKNGNNDICKYLLRDIKCFYQSEVKKIYYKDKKWFLSFNDGKMRSY
;
A
#
# COMPACT_ATOMS: atom_id res chain seq x y z
N MET A 1 -16.33 -19.16 -1.13
CA MET A 1 -16.34 -18.33 0.09
C MET A 1 -14.92 -17.90 0.31
N SER A 2 -14.63 -16.65 0.67
CA SER A 2 -13.23 -16.22 0.86
C SER A 2 -12.70 -16.76 2.18
N ASP A 3 -11.47 -17.27 2.18
CA ASP A 3 -10.85 -17.90 3.35
C ASP A 3 -10.33 -16.87 4.36
N TYR A 4 -9.92 -15.71 3.85
CA TYR A 4 -9.31 -14.65 4.66
C TYR A 4 -9.84 -13.27 4.29
N CYS A 5 -9.81 -12.41 5.29
CA CYS A 5 -10.10 -11.01 5.14
C CYS A 5 -8.91 -10.18 5.64
N VAL A 6 -8.54 -9.17 4.87
CA VAL A 6 -7.53 -8.16 5.25
C VAL A 6 -8.20 -6.81 5.37
N ILE A 7 -7.93 -6.09 6.46
CA ILE A 7 -8.47 -4.76 6.70
C ILE A 7 -7.35 -3.73 6.57
N GLY A 8 -7.54 -2.82 5.62
CA GLY A 8 -6.58 -1.78 5.27
C GLY A 8 -5.74 -2.12 4.04
N SER A 9 -5.70 -1.22 3.07
CA SER A 9 -4.96 -1.33 1.79
C SER A 9 -3.64 -0.54 1.77
N GLY A 10 -3.10 -0.22 2.95
CA GLY A 10 -1.74 0.30 3.09
C GLY A 10 -0.70 -0.77 2.74
N ILE A 11 0.60 -0.41 2.76
CA ILE A 11 1.69 -1.32 2.36
C ILE A 11 1.63 -2.65 3.12
N SER A 12 1.41 -2.64 4.44
CA SER A 12 1.34 -3.86 5.25
C SER A 12 0.17 -4.76 4.84
N GLY A 13 -1.04 -4.19 4.74
CA GLY A 13 -2.23 -4.95 4.32
C GLY A 13 -2.11 -5.46 2.88
N ALA A 14 -1.59 -4.64 1.95
CA ALA A 14 -1.35 -5.05 0.58
C ALA A 14 -0.32 -6.20 0.49
N THR A 15 0.72 -6.15 1.33
CA THR A 15 1.75 -7.20 1.37
C THR A 15 1.18 -8.52 1.89
N ILE A 16 0.48 -8.50 3.03
CA ILE A 16 -0.07 -9.74 3.59
C ILE A 16 -1.16 -10.32 2.69
N ALA A 17 -2.03 -9.48 2.13
CA ALA A 17 -3.05 -9.92 1.19
C ALA A 17 -2.43 -10.59 -0.04
N ASN A 18 -1.35 -10.00 -0.61
CA ASN A 18 -0.63 -10.60 -1.74
C ASN A 18 0.02 -11.95 -1.39
N LEU A 19 0.56 -12.09 -0.18
CA LEU A 19 1.15 -13.34 0.27
C LEU A 19 0.10 -14.44 0.46
N LEU A 20 -1.01 -14.11 1.13
CA LEU A 20 -2.11 -15.04 1.37
C LEU A 20 -2.79 -15.47 0.07
N ASN A 21 -2.99 -14.55 -0.87
CA ASN A 21 -3.68 -14.80 -2.14
C ASN A 21 -2.97 -15.82 -3.06
N LYS A 22 -1.74 -16.22 -2.72
CA LYS A 22 -1.04 -17.30 -3.43
C LYS A 22 -1.62 -18.70 -3.15
N LYS A 23 -2.34 -18.86 -2.05
CA LYS A 23 -2.87 -20.15 -1.59
C LYS A 23 -4.35 -20.12 -1.21
N PHE A 24 -4.88 -18.93 -0.92
CA PHE A 24 -6.20 -18.73 -0.35
C PHE A 24 -6.95 -17.65 -1.11
N GLN A 25 -8.27 -17.67 -1.05
CA GLN A 25 -9.10 -16.57 -1.52
C GLN A 25 -9.14 -15.45 -0.48
N VAL A 26 -8.70 -14.26 -0.86
CA VAL A 26 -8.58 -13.12 0.05
C VAL A 26 -9.50 -11.99 -0.39
N ASN A 27 -10.30 -11.47 0.55
CA ASN A 27 -10.97 -10.19 0.39
C ASN A 27 -10.23 -9.11 1.17
N LEU A 28 -10.14 -7.92 0.61
CA LEU A 28 -9.58 -6.77 1.30
C LEU A 28 -10.60 -5.65 1.42
N TYR A 29 -10.73 -5.07 2.61
CA TYR A 29 -11.60 -3.92 2.89
C TYR A 29 -10.78 -2.72 3.32
N ASP A 30 -11.13 -1.56 2.78
CA ASP A 30 -10.51 -0.29 3.17
C ASP A 30 -11.55 0.83 3.22
N LYS A 31 -11.46 1.71 4.22
CA LYS A 31 -12.34 2.87 4.35
C LYS A 31 -12.05 3.95 3.31
N GLY A 32 -10.84 3.98 2.79
CA GLY A 32 -10.39 4.96 1.79
C GLY A 32 -10.97 4.69 0.39
N ARG A 33 -10.79 5.66 -0.49
CA ARG A 33 -11.22 5.57 -1.91
C ARG A 33 -10.28 4.77 -2.79
N GLY A 34 -9.15 4.31 -2.25
CA GLY A 34 -8.16 3.53 -2.99
C GLY A 34 -6.97 3.13 -2.13
N PRO A 35 -6.04 2.31 -2.68
CA PRO A 35 -4.93 1.78 -1.93
C PRO A 35 -3.84 2.81 -1.65
N GLY A 36 -3.07 2.56 -0.60
CA GLY A 36 -1.88 3.35 -0.29
C GLY A 36 -1.69 3.62 1.20
N GLY A 37 -2.75 3.92 1.95
CA GLY A 37 -2.61 4.32 3.34
C GLY A 37 -1.65 5.52 3.48
N ARG A 38 -0.54 5.36 4.22
CA ARG A 38 0.51 6.40 4.34
C ARG A 38 1.35 6.60 3.08
N ALA A 39 1.24 5.74 2.08
CA ALA A 39 1.84 5.93 0.75
C ALA A 39 0.79 6.42 -0.27
N SER A 40 -0.27 7.08 0.19
CA SER A 40 -1.36 7.51 -0.67
C SER A 40 -0.97 8.69 -1.56
N PHE A 41 -1.61 8.71 -2.72
CA PHE A 41 -1.45 9.74 -3.75
C PHE A 41 -2.77 10.50 -3.91
N LYS A 42 -2.75 11.81 -3.79
CA LYS A 42 -3.91 12.67 -3.96
C LYS A 42 -3.95 13.21 -5.39
N ARG A 43 -5.05 12.96 -6.09
CA ARG A 43 -5.33 13.59 -7.37
C ARG A 43 -6.01 14.95 -7.17
N VAL A 44 -5.58 15.93 -7.93
CA VAL A 44 -6.19 17.26 -8.05
C VAL A 44 -6.89 17.34 -9.40
N LYS A 45 -7.67 18.38 -9.66
CA LYS A 45 -8.32 18.60 -10.97
C LYS A 45 -7.29 18.52 -12.10
N GLY A 46 -7.65 17.80 -13.18
CA GLY A 46 -6.74 17.47 -14.27
C GLY A 46 -5.93 16.21 -13.99
N GLN A 47 -4.79 16.05 -14.67
CA GLN A 47 -3.89 14.89 -14.51
C GLN A 47 -2.83 15.10 -13.41
N ILE A 48 -2.92 16.18 -12.66
CA ILE A 48 -1.95 16.56 -11.64
C ILE A 48 -2.31 15.87 -10.33
N GLY A 49 -1.29 15.38 -9.63
CA GLY A 49 -1.44 14.82 -8.30
C GLY A 49 -0.12 14.81 -7.55
N PHE A 50 -0.17 14.51 -6.26
CA PHE A 50 1.00 14.50 -5.39
C PHE A 50 0.90 13.44 -4.30
N ASP A 51 2.06 12.95 -3.89
CA ASP A 51 2.20 12.09 -2.72
C ASP A 51 2.09 12.96 -1.46
N HIS A 52 1.09 12.70 -0.62
CA HIS A 52 0.85 13.52 0.59
C HIS A 52 1.19 12.81 1.90
N GLY A 53 1.74 11.62 1.80
CA GLY A 53 2.24 10.83 2.92
C GLY A 53 3.73 10.56 2.80
N THR A 54 4.09 9.33 2.43
CA THR A 54 5.48 8.95 2.16
C THR A 54 6.00 9.65 0.91
N GLN A 55 7.10 10.36 1.03
CA GLN A 55 7.70 11.07 -0.10
C GLN A 55 8.53 10.12 -1.00
N TYR A 56 9.21 9.13 -0.40
CA TYR A 56 10.03 8.14 -1.10
C TYR A 56 10.25 6.90 -0.24
N PHE A 57 10.75 5.84 -0.86
CA PHE A 57 11.20 4.61 -0.20
C PHE A 57 12.73 4.56 -0.20
N SER A 58 13.31 4.16 0.92
CA SER A 58 14.75 3.87 1.03
C SER A 58 14.95 2.42 1.46
N PRO A 59 15.14 1.48 0.51
CA PRO A 59 15.28 0.07 0.84
C PRO A 59 16.60 -0.18 1.56
N LYS A 60 16.53 -0.65 2.81
CA LYS A 60 17.70 -0.94 3.65
C LYS A 60 18.03 -2.44 3.61
N THR A 61 17.05 -3.32 3.76
CA THR A 61 17.27 -4.77 3.78
C THR A 61 17.51 -5.34 2.38
N ILE A 62 18.17 -6.49 2.31
CA ILE A 62 18.45 -7.19 1.05
C ILE A 62 17.16 -7.57 0.34
N GLU A 63 16.17 -8.08 1.08
CA GLU A 63 14.88 -8.52 0.58
C GLU A 63 14.11 -7.35 -0.04
N PHE A 64 14.06 -6.22 0.67
CA PHE A 64 13.36 -5.04 0.18
C PHE A 64 14.08 -4.40 -1.02
N LYS A 65 15.43 -4.46 -1.08
CA LYS A 65 16.20 -4.07 -2.27
C LYS A 65 15.87 -4.96 -3.47
N LYS A 66 15.84 -6.30 -3.29
CA LYS A 66 15.46 -7.23 -4.35
C LYS A 66 14.04 -6.96 -4.85
N PHE A 67 13.11 -6.77 -3.94
CA PHE A 67 11.71 -6.46 -4.26
C PHE A 67 11.58 -5.15 -5.05
N THR A 68 12.14 -4.05 -4.55
CA THR A 68 12.08 -2.74 -5.23
C THR A 68 12.78 -2.74 -6.58
N ASN A 69 13.93 -3.43 -6.72
CA ASN A 69 14.63 -3.57 -7.99
C ASN A 69 13.78 -4.30 -9.04
N ARG A 70 13.04 -5.36 -8.63
CA ARG A 70 12.08 -6.02 -9.51
C ARG A 70 10.98 -5.07 -9.97
N LEU A 71 10.43 -4.25 -9.07
CA LEU A 71 9.38 -3.28 -9.41
C LEU A 71 9.90 -2.14 -10.29
N ILE A 72 11.18 -1.79 -10.19
CA ILE A 72 11.81 -0.83 -11.11
C ILE A 72 11.94 -1.44 -12.51
N LYS A 73 12.39 -2.70 -12.63
CA LYS A 73 12.51 -3.40 -13.92
C LYS A 73 11.18 -3.43 -14.68
N ILE A 74 10.06 -3.66 -13.98
CA ILE A 74 8.72 -3.69 -14.57
C ILE A 74 8.03 -2.31 -14.57
N LYS A 75 8.77 -1.23 -14.31
CA LYS A 75 8.33 0.16 -14.40
C LYS A 75 7.16 0.56 -13.47
N ILE A 76 6.97 -0.13 -12.36
CA ILE A 76 6.04 0.26 -11.28
C ILE A 76 6.68 1.32 -10.39
N LEU A 77 7.97 1.16 -10.10
CA LEU A 77 8.78 2.13 -9.35
C LEU A 77 9.86 2.73 -10.24
N LYS A 78 10.42 3.85 -9.81
CA LYS A 78 11.58 4.49 -10.42
C LYS A 78 12.52 5.05 -9.36
N LYS A 79 13.81 5.21 -9.71
CA LYS A 79 14.75 5.96 -8.88
C LYS A 79 14.35 7.44 -8.91
N TRP A 80 14.38 8.09 -7.77
CA TRP A 80 14.17 9.52 -7.72
C TRP A 80 15.46 10.22 -8.13
N SER A 81 15.45 10.73 -9.36
CA SER A 81 16.51 11.59 -9.88
C SER A 81 16.15 13.04 -9.57
N GLY A 82 17.00 13.75 -8.87
CA GLY A 82 16.80 15.16 -8.52
C GLY A 82 17.84 15.63 -7.51
N ASN A 83 18.01 16.93 -7.45
CA ASN A 83 18.89 17.56 -6.47
C ASN A 83 18.18 17.57 -5.11
N HIS A 84 18.84 17.04 -4.10
CA HIS A 84 18.35 17.05 -2.73
C HIS A 84 19.20 18.05 -1.94
N VAL A 85 18.54 19.08 -1.42
CA VAL A 85 19.20 20.08 -0.58
C VAL A 85 18.76 19.89 0.86
N PHE A 86 19.70 19.82 1.78
CA PHE A 86 19.44 19.88 3.22
C PHE A 86 19.61 21.31 3.68
N LEU A 87 18.56 21.91 4.19
CA LEU A 87 18.57 23.27 4.73
C LEU A 87 19.34 23.37 6.05
N ASN A 88 19.65 22.24 6.69
CA ASN A 88 20.45 22.22 7.91
C ASN A 88 21.95 22.00 7.57
N PRO A 89 22.83 23.01 7.72
CA PRO A 89 24.25 22.92 7.35
C PRO A 89 25.03 21.90 8.18
N LYS A 90 24.55 21.54 9.37
CA LYS A 90 25.17 20.50 10.22
C LYS A 90 24.89 19.07 9.75
N ARG A 91 23.93 18.87 8.85
CA ARG A 91 23.55 17.55 8.34
C ARG A 91 24.33 17.24 7.08
N LYS A 92 25.42 16.50 7.18
CA LYS A 92 26.15 15.99 6.01
C LYS A 92 25.24 15.10 5.17
N GLU A 93 25.18 15.34 3.88
CA GLU A 93 24.42 14.53 2.94
C GLU A 93 25.00 13.12 2.87
N ASN A 94 24.22 12.12 3.25
CA ASN A 94 24.63 10.73 3.09
C ASN A 94 24.26 10.30 1.64
N LYS A 95 25.16 10.59 0.69
CA LYS A 95 25.00 10.33 -0.76
C LYS A 95 24.68 8.86 -1.14
N LYS A 96 24.72 7.94 -0.18
CA LYS A 96 24.56 6.49 -0.42
C LYS A 96 23.13 5.98 -0.37
N HIS A 97 22.13 6.78 -0.02
CA HIS A 97 20.77 6.31 0.07
C HIS A 97 20.01 6.49 -1.25
N ILE A 98 19.79 5.37 -1.95
CA ILE A 98 18.92 5.35 -3.12
C ILE A 98 17.49 5.66 -2.64
N LYS A 99 16.93 6.74 -3.17
CA LYS A 99 15.53 7.11 -3.00
C LYS A 99 14.74 6.55 -4.19
N ILE A 100 13.63 5.88 -3.89
CA ILE A 100 12.76 5.24 -4.88
C ILE A 100 11.36 5.81 -4.70
N ILE A 101 10.69 6.08 -5.81
CA ILE A 101 9.30 6.58 -5.83
C ILE A 101 8.46 5.74 -6.77
N GLY A 102 7.15 5.79 -6.61
CA GLY A 102 6.20 5.25 -7.56
C GLY A 102 6.30 5.96 -8.91
N LYS A 103 6.01 5.26 -10.00
CA LYS A 103 6.05 5.84 -11.35
C LYS A 103 5.04 6.99 -11.49
N ASN A 104 3.80 6.78 -11.02
CA ASN A 104 2.70 7.74 -11.09
C ASN A 104 2.29 8.26 -9.70
N GLY A 105 2.81 7.65 -8.62
CA GLY A 105 2.56 7.97 -7.24
C GLY A 105 2.99 6.82 -6.34
N ASN A 106 3.31 7.09 -5.09
CA ASN A 106 3.87 6.09 -4.19
C ASN A 106 2.90 4.94 -3.84
N ASN A 107 1.61 5.13 -4.08
CA ASN A 107 0.62 4.07 -3.95
C ASN A 107 0.66 3.02 -5.07
N ASP A 108 1.48 3.21 -6.11
CA ASP A 108 1.64 2.22 -7.19
C ASP A 108 2.16 0.88 -6.68
N ILE A 109 2.96 0.89 -5.60
CA ILE A 109 3.39 -0.36 -4.93
C ILE A 109 2.20 -1.14 -4.36
N CYS A 110 1.25 -0.45 -3.71
CA CYS A 110 0.04 -1.09 -3.17
C CYS A 110 -0.88 -1.58 -4.29
N LYS A 111 -1.08 -0.78 -5.34
CA LYS A 111 -1.86 -1.18 -6.52
C LYS A 111 -1.29 -2.45 -7.16
N TYR A 112 0.04 -2.51 -7.31
CA TYR A 112 0.71 -3.69 -7.86
C TYR A 112 0.50 -4.94 -6.99
N LEU A 113 0.65 -4.81 -5.68
CA LEU A 113 0.45 -5.92 -4.75
C LEU A 113 -0.99 -6.43 -4.74
N LEU A 114 -1.96 -5.54 -4.93
CA LEU A 114 -3.39 -5.83 -4.85
C LEU A 114 -4.06 -6.12 -6.20
N ARG A 115 -3.33 -6.13 -7.30
CA ARG A 115 -3.89 -6.23 -8.67
C ARG A 115 -4.78 -7.45 -8.90
N ASP A 116 -4.48 -8.57 -8.24
CA ASP A 116 -5.19 -9.84 -8.38
C ASP A 116 -6.07 -10.16 -7.16
N ILE A 117 -6.37 -9.16 -6.31
CA ILE A 117 -7.10 -9.33 -5.05
C ILE A 117 -8.41 -8.56 -5.11
N LYS A 118 -9.48 -9.18 -4.65
CA LYS A 118 -10.78 -8.54 -4.56
C LYS A 118 -10.78 -7.51 -3.44
N CYS A 119 -10.74 -6.23 -3.83
CA CYS A 119 -10.69 -5.09 -2.91
C CYS A 119 -12.01 -4.35 -2.88
N PHE A 120 -12.47 -4.03 -1.67
CA PHE A 120 -13.67 -3.24 -1.39
C PHE A 120 -13.24 -1.94 -0.74
N TYR A 121 -13.24 -0.87 -1.50
CA TYR A 121 -12.96 0.49 -1.02
C TYR A 121 -14.22 1.17 -0.50
N GLN A 122 -14.06 2.26 0.24
CA GLN A 122 -15.14 2.97 0.93
C GLN A 122 -15.95 2.03 1.83
N SER A 123 -15.28 1.00 2.38
CA SER A 123 -15.88 -0.07 3.17
C SER A 123 -15.21 -0.08 4.55
N GLU A 124 -15.71 0.79 5.44
CA GLU A 124 -15.17 0.92 6.79
C GLU A 124 -15.70 -0.19 7.69
N VAL A 125 -14.77 -1.04 8.17
CA VAL A 125 -15.07 -2.04 9.19
C VAL A 125 -15.21 -1.35 10.53
N LYS A 126 -16.39 -1.46 11.15
CA LYS A 126 -16.74 -0.84 12.42
C LYS A 126 -16.44 -1.72 13.62
N LYS A 127 -16.75 -3.02 13.49
CA LYS A 127 -16.52 -4.01 14.54
C LYS A 127 -16.04 -5.32 13.95
N ILE A 128 -15.24 -6.03 14.75
CA ILE A 128 -14.78 -7.38 14.47
C ILE A 128 -15.08 -8.19 15.74
N TYR A 129 -15.67 -9.36 15.57
CA TYR A 129 -15.90 -10.28 16.68
C TYR A 129 -15.83 -11.74 16.21
N TYR A 130 -15.49 -12.62 17.14
CA TYR A 130 -15.39 -14.06 16.90
C TYR A 130 -16.58 -14.76 17.57
N LYS A 131 -17.32 -15.57 16.80
CA LYS A 131 -18.45 -16.35 17.28
C LYS A 131 -18.59 -17.60 16.41
N ASP A 132 -18.96 -18.73 17.01
CA ASP A 132 -19.24 -19.99 16.32
C ASP A 132 -18.13 -20.40 15.33
N LYS A 133 -16.88 -20.31 15.79
CA LYS A 133 -15.66 -20.61 15.01
C LYS A 133 -15.48 -19.76 13.74
N LYS A 134 -16.10 -18.60 13.68
CA LYS A 134 -16.00 -17.66 12.57
C LYS A 134 -15.72 -16.24 13.05
N TRP A 135 -15.01 -15.49 12.21
CA TRP A 135 -14.85 -14.05 12.38
C TRP A 135 -15.96 -13.31 11.65
N PHE A 136 -16.55 -12.34 12.31
CA PHE A 136 -17.58 -11.48 11.76
C PHE A 136 -17.07 -10.05 11.69
N LEU A 137 -17.34 -9.41 10.56
CA LEU A 137 -17.07 -7.99 10.33
C LEU A 137 -18.40 -7.28 10.15
N SER A 138 -18.62 -6.18 10.89
CA SER A 138 -19.71 -5.25 10.61
C SER A 138 -19.16 -3.97 10.01
N PHE A 139 -19.90 -3.41 9.08
CA PHE A 139 -19.54 -2.20 8.34
C PHE A 139 -20.43 -1.03 8.73
N ASN A 140 -19.98 0.20 8.40
CA ASN A 140 -20.76 1.43 8.69
C ASN A 140 -22.11 1.47 7.98
N ASP A 141 -22.26 0.78 6.83
CA ASP A 141 -23.52 0.68 6.08
C ASP A 141 -24.47 -0.41 6.60
N GLY A 142 -24.19 -0.99 7.77
CA GLY A 142 -24.99 -2.03 8.39
C GLY A 142 -24.77 -3.44 7.86
N LYS A 143 -24.00 -3.62 6.79
CA LYS A 143 -23.68 -4.95 6.24
C LYS A 143 -22.80 -5.75 7.20
N MET A 144 -22.92 -7.08 7.09
CA MET A 144 -22.09 -8.05 7.81
C MET A 144 -21.45 -9.04 6.85
N ARG A 145 -20.24 -9.48 7.19
CA ARG A 145 -19.52 -10.57 6.50
C ARG A 145 -18.90 -11.51 7.52
N SER A 146 -18.77 -12.80 7.17
CA SER A 146 -18.10 -13.80 8.00
C SER A 146 -16.99 -14.51 7.24
N TYR A 147 -15.95 -14.93 7.96
CA TYR A 147 -14.72 -15.57 7.48
C TYR A 147 -14.31 -16.70 8.41
#